data_f7876bd8a97cd09d045c067db9494193
#
_entry.id   f7876bd8a97cd09d045c067db9494193
#
_cell.length_a   1.000
_cell.length_b   1.000
_cell.length_c   1.000
_cell.angle_alpha   90.00
_cell.angle_beta   90.00
_cell.angle_gamma   90.00
#
_symmetry.space_group_name_H-M   'P 1'
#
loop_
_entity.id
_entity.type
_entity.pdbx_description
1 polymer ?
#
loop_
_entity_poly.entity_id
_entity_poly.type
_entity_poly.pdbx_seq_one_letter_code
_entity_poly.pdbx_strand_id
1 'polypeptide(L)'
;MRKIFKYFACLLISISYSQTTTITQILQKTLQQEKEARKMVYTEVDTLGNEIGLLQMDIDSLEVTEPFVIKNDTLYYTTKHHFAFENGYYLYQQVVALKDIVAVTKDIGIFFETQPEKVFVTKSEYFDDGNYKITTGELDLFRTNFTTLRQNEYLADQLVKAFQKAGYKIEKGYWYD
;
A
#
# COMPACT_ATOMS: atom_id res chain seq x y z
N MET A 1 22.99 32.68 -21.24
CA MET A 1 22.73 32.11 -19.89
C MET A 1 21.26 31.67 -19.65
N ARG A 2 20.22 32.38 -20.06
CA ARG A 2 18.80 31.99 -19.83
C ARG A 2 18.35 30.68 -20.49
N LYS A 3 18.93 30.23 -21.62
CA LYS A 3 18.54 29.00 -22.30
C LYS A 3 19.09 27.73 -21.62
N ILE A 4 20.30 27.79 -21.04
CA ILE A 4 20.95 26.66 -20.34
C ILE A 4 20.16 26.30 -19.08
N PHE A 5 19.62 27.29 -18.37
CA PHE A 5 18.84 27.08 -17.15
C PHE A 5 17.52 26.33 -17.41
N LYS A 6 16.86 26.54 -18.55
CA LYS A 6 15.64 25.81 -18.91
C LYS A 6 15.88 24.32 -19.16
N TYR A 7 16.98 23.96 -19.80
CA TYR A 7 17.32 22.56 -20.05
C TYR A 7 17.75 21.83 -18.77
N PHE A 8 18.41 22.53 -17.85
CA PHE A 8 18.81 21.97 -16.57
C PHE A 8 17.58 21.69 -15.68
N ALA A 9 16.60 22.57 -15.65
CA ALA A 9 15.34 22.36 -14.94
C ALA A 9 14.52 21.18 -15.50
N CYS A 10 14.46 21.01 -16.84
CA CYS A 10 13.79 19.86 -17.46
C CYS A 10 14.51 18.55 -17.14
N LEU A 11 15.84 18.54 -17.04
CA LEU A 11 16.60 17.33 -16.69
C LEU A 11 16.36 16.90 -15.25
N LEU A 12 16.28 17.85 -14.31
CA LEU A 12 15.99 17.55 -12.91
C LEU A 12 14.59 17.00 -12.71
N ILE A 13 13.58 17.52 -13.42
CA ILE A 13 12.20 17.04 -13.37
C ILE A 13 12.10 15.60 -13.91
N SER A 14 12.80 15.29 -15.00
CA SER A 14 12.78 13.93 -15.58
C SER A 14 13.48 12.89 -14.69
N ILE A 15 14.49 13.27 -13.93
CA ILE A 15 15.17 12.37 -12.98
C ILE A 15 14.26 12.04 -11.81
N SER A 16 13.58 13.04 -11.21
CA SER A 16 12.63 12.81 -10.11
C SER A 16 11.48 11.90 -10.53
N TYR A 17 10.91 12.07 -11.71
CA TYR A 17 9.81 11.24 -12.22
C TYR A 17 10.21 9.77 -12.40
N SER A 18 11.44 9.51 -12.86
CA SER A 18 11.98 8.15 -13.01
C SER A 18 12.19 7.44 -11.67
N GLN A 19 12.47 8.17 -10.60
CA GLN A 19 12.82 7.61 -9.30
C GLN A 19 11.58 7.18 -8.49
N THR A 20 10.52 7.95 -8.51
CA THR A 20 9.24 7.58 -7.86
C THR A 20 8.53 6.44 -8.56
N THR A 21 8.79 6.23 -9.86
CA THR A 21 8.27 5.09 -10.63
C THR A 21 8.71 3.76 -10.03
N THR A 22 9.93 3.66 -9.51
CA THR A 22 10.44 2.42 -8.87
C THR A 22 9.63 2.06 -7.63
N ILE A 23 9.27 3.03 -6.79
CA ILE A 23 8.43 2.80 -5.60
C ILE A 23 7.08 2.24 -6.03
N THR A 24 6.42 2.89 -7.00
CA THR A 24 5.13 2.45 -7.54
C THR A 24 5.21 1.03 -8.11
N GLN A 25 6.26 0.69 -8.86
CA GLN A 25 6.45 -0.64 -9.44
C GLN A 25 6.60 -1.71 -8.36
N ILE A 26 7.37 -1.46 -7.30
CA ILE A 26 7.52 -2.39 -6.17
C ILE A 26 6.15 -2.62 -5.53
N LEU A 27 5.41 -1.57 -5.21
CA LEU A 27 4.11 -1.66 -4.56
C LEU A 27 3.08 -2.38 -5.44
N GLN A 28 3.01 -2.08 -6.73
CA GLN A 28 2.09 -2.74 -7.66
C GLN A 28 2.42 -4.22 -7.86
N LYS A 29 3.71 -4.56 -7.99
CA LYS A 29 4.14 -5.96 -8.07
C LYS A 29 3.78 -6.72 -6.81
N THR A 30 4.02 -6.14 -5.64
CA THR A 30 3.66 -6.74 -4.35
C THR A 30 2.16 -6.89 -4.19
N LEU A 31 1.37 -5.91 -4.65
CA LEU A 31 -0.08 -6.00 -4.68
C LEU A 31 -0.58 -7.18 -5.52
N GLN A 32 0.05 -7.41 -6.67
CA GLN A 32 -0.30 -8.57 -7.50
C GLN A 32 0.05 -9.89 -6.79
N GLN A 33 1.21 -9.98 -6.15
CA GLN A 33 1.59 -11.15 -5.36
C GLN A 33 0.63 -11.39 -4.19
N GLU A 34 0.24 -10.33 -3.48
CA GLU A 34 -0.74 -10.41 -2.40
C GLU A 34 -2.09 -10.94 -2.89
N LYS A 35 -2.59 -10.44 -4.03
CA LYS A 35 -3.84 -10.91 -4.63
C LYS A 35 -3.78 -12.38 -5.02
N GLU A 36 -2.66 -12.86 -5.52
CA GLU A 36 -2.49 -14.29 -5.85
C GLU A 36 -2.36 -15.14 -4.57
N ALA A 37 -1.62 -14.67 -3.56
CA ALA A 37 -1.46 -15.38 -2.30
C ALA A 37 -2.81 -15.57 -1.57
N ARG A 38 -3.71 -14.60 -1.65
CA ARG A 38 -5.06 -14.69 -1.05
C ARG A 38 -5.94 -15.77 -1.65
N LYS A 39 -5.65 -16.21 -2.88
CA LYS A 39 -6.40 -17.27 -3.55
C LYS A 39 -5.88 -18.67 -3.20
N MET A 40 -4.72 -18.76 -2.54
CA MET A 40 -4.11 -20.04 -2.24
C MET A 40 -4.87 -20.79 -1.15
N VAL A 41 -5.08 -22.07 -1.37
CA VAL A 41 -5.56 -23.01 -0.37
C VAL A 41 -4.35 -23.72 0.23
N TYR A 42 -4.24 -23.71 1.54
CA TYR A 42 -3.14 -24.37 2.25
C TYR A 42 -3.61 -25.70 2.79
N THR A 43 -2.80 -26.75 2.61
CA THR A 43 -3.02 -28.03 3.26
C THR A 43 -2.46 -27.96 4.67
N GLU A 44 -3.32 -28.18 5.67
CA GLU A 44 -2.88 -28.31 7.06
C GLU A 44 -2.36 -29.73 7.28
N VAL A 45 -1.17 -29.84 7.87
CA VAL A 45 -0.54 -31.12 8.19
C VAL A 45 -0.30 -31.24 9.69
N ASP A 46 -0.42 -32.46 10.23
CA ASP A 46 -0.06 -32.74 11.60
C ASP A 46 1.47 -32.78 11.79
N THR A 47 1.90 -32.99 13.03
CA THR A 47 3.33 -33.07 13.38
C THR A 47 4.07 -34.25 12.73
N LEU A 48 3.34 -35.21 12.16
CA LEU A 48 3.85 -36.39 11.45
C LEU A 48 3.85 -36.19 9.92
N GLY A 49 3.32 -35.05 9.44
CA GLY A 49 3.23 -34.74 8.02
C GLY A 49 1.98 -35.28 7.32
N ASN A 50 0.99 -35.81 8.07
CA ASN A 50 -0.27 -36.25 7.49
C ASN A 50 -1.19 -35.04 7.25
N GLU A 51 -1.88 -35.04 6.12
CA GLU A 51 -2.89 -34.02 5.81
C GLU A 51 -4.08 -34.17 6.77
N ILE A 52 -4.40 -33.10 7.50
CA ILE A 52 -5.52 -33.05 8.46
C ILE A 52 -6.63 -32.10 8.04
N GLY A 53 -6.40 -31.27 7.04
CA GLY A 53 -7.40 -30.36 6.52
C GLY A 53 -6.92 -29.46 5.41
N LEU A 54 -7.86 -28.70 4.83
CA LEU A 54 -7.60 -27.60 3.94
C LEU A 54 -7.90 -26.29 4.68
N LEU A 55 -6.88 -25.49 4.87
CA LEU A 55 -7.05 -24.13 5.37
C LEU A 55 -7.20 -23.20 4.18
N GLN A 56 -8.43 -22.87 3.83
CA GLN A 56 -8.71 -21.71 3.01
C GLN A 56 -8.78 -20.52 3.95
N MET A 57 -7.82 -19.63 3.86
CA MET A 57 -7.96 -18.35 4.53
C MET A 57 -9.13 -17.63 3.89
N ASP A 58 -10.22 -17.49 4.62
CA ASP A 58 -11.40 -16.71 4.23
C ASP A 58 -11.04 -15.22 4.38
N ILE A 59 -10.04 -14.83 3.61
CA ILE A 59 -9.60 -13.44 3.55
C ILE A 59 -10.44 -12.80 2.46
N ASP A 60 -11.28 -11.83 2.87
CA ASP A 60 -12.04 -11.01 1.94
C ASP A 60 -11.22 -10.65 0.71
N SER A 61 -11.79 -10.83 -0.45
CA SER A 61 -11.13 -10.49 -1.70
C SER A 61 -10.70 -9.02 -1.63
N LEU A 62 -9.40 -8.76 -1.78
CA LEU A 62 -8.89 -7.40 -1.81
C LEU A 62 -9.32 -6.73 -3.11
N GLU A 63 -10.42 -5.99 -3.05
CA GLU A 63 -10.86 -5.17 -4.17
C GLU A 63 -10.13 -3.83 -4.16
N VAL A 64 -9.33 -3.60 -5.19
CA VAL A 64 -8.59 -2.35 -5.37
C VAL A 64 -9.18 -1.61 -6.55
N THR A 65 -9.77 -0.45 -6.30
CA THR A 65 -10.35 0.41 -7.34
C THR A 65 -9.32 1.36 -7.94
N GLU A 66 -8.38 1.84 -7.12
CA GLU A 66 -7.24 2.62 -7.58
C GLU A 66 -5.97 2.02 -6.99
N PRO A 67 -5.11 1.38 -7.81
CA PRO A 67 -3.85 0.83 -7.34
C PRO A 67 -2.90 1.94 -6.90
N PHE A 68 -1.79 1.55 -6.24
CA PHE A 68 -0.76 2.49 -5.82
C PHE A 68 -0.30 3.36 -6.98
N VAL A 69 -0.43 4.66 -6.82
CA VAL A 69 0.03 5.65 -7.79
C VAL A 69 0.70 6.81 -7.05
N ILE A 70 1.79 7.32 -7.62
CA ILE A 70 2.46 8.52 -7.10
C ILE A 70 2.27 9.65 -8.11
N LYS A 71 1.69 10.75 -7.65
CA LYS A 71 1.49 11.99 -8.42
C LYS A 71 1.96 13.17 -7.57
N ASN A 72 2.82 14.01 -8.11
CA ASN A 72 3.34 15.19 -7.41
C ASN A 72 3.86 14.84 -6.00
N ASP A 73 4.72 13.81 -5.92
CA ASP A 73 5.33 13.33 -4.68
C ASP A 73 4.32 12.89 -3.59
N THR A 74 3.12 12.52 -4.00
CA THR A 74 2.04 12.05 -3.13
C THR A 74 1.61 10.66 -3.57
N LEU A 75 1.56 9.73 -2.63
CA LEU A 75 1.10 8.35 -2.81
C LEU A 75 -0.40 8.28 -2.57
N TYR A 76 -1.12 7.65 -3.49
CA TYR A 76 -2.56 7.39 -3.45
C TYR A 76 -2.82 5.90 -3.53
N TYR A 77 -3.84 5.46 -2.81
CA TYR A 77 -4.31 4.07 -2.85
C TYR A 77 -5.77 4.02 -2.42
N THR A 78 -6.62 3.31 -3.19
CA THR A 78 -8.05 3.18 -2.89
C THR A 78 -8.49 1.73 -2.96
N THR A 79 -9.13 1.26 -1.90
CA THR A 79 -9.75 -0.06 -1.79
C THR A 79 -11.26 0.06 -1.72
N LYS A 80 -11.96 -1.01 -2.13
CA LYS A 80 -13.40 -1.17 -1.98
C LYS A 80 -13.67 -2.29 -0.99
N HIS A 81 -14.61 -2.07 -0.11
CA HIS A 81 -15.05 -3.02 0.91
C HIS A 81 -16.58 -3.11 0.91
N HIS A 82 -17.12 -4.30 1.04
CA HIS A 82 -18.55 -4.52 1.23
C HIS A 82 -18.90 -4.45 2.71
N PHE A 83 -20.10 -3.98 3.01
CA PHE A 83 -20.60 -4.01 4.40
C PHE A 83 -20.88 -5.46 4.82
N ALA A 84 -20.57 -5.79 6.07
CA ALA A 84 -20.75 -7.15 6.58
C ALA A 84 -22.24 -7.48 6.86
N PHE A 85 -23.07 -6.48 7.18
CA PHE A 85 -24.44 -6.67 7.66
C PHE A 85 -25.49 -5.84 6.90
N GLU A 86 -25.07 -5.01 5.98
CA GLU A 86 -25.92 -4.12 5.20
C GLU A 86 -25.58 -4.27 3.71
N ASN A 87 -26.54 -4.00 2.86
CA ASN A 87 -26.28 -3.93 1.42
C ASN A 87 -25.54 -2.63 1.10
N GLY A 88 -24.53 -2.74 0.26
CA GLY A 88 -23.73 -1.61 -0.16
C GLY A 88 -22.23 -1.86 0.02
N TYR A 89 -21.47 -0.80 -0.18
CA TYR A 89 -20.01 -0.83 -0.08
C TYR A 89 -19.46 0.53 0.31
N TYR A 90 -18.18 0.55 0.69
CA TYR A 90 -17.45 1.80 0.84
C TYR A 90 -16.12 1.76 0.09
N LEU A 91 -15.72 2.91 -0.40
CA LEU A 91 -14.37 3.17 -0.90
C LEU A 91 -13.56 3.76 0.24
N TYR A 92 -12.36 3.23 0.42
CA TYR A 92 -11.41 3.73 1.40
C TYR A 92 -10.15 4.21 0.69
N GLN A 93 -10.02 5.53 0.54
CA GLN A 93 -8.88 6.17 -0.07
C GLN A 93 -7.90 6.62 1.00
N GLN A 94 -6.63 6.35 0.76
CA GLN A 94 -5.50 6.83 1.58
C GLN A 94 -4.58 7.67 0.71
N VAL A 95 -4.12 8.78 1.27
CA VAL A 95 -3.25 9.75 0.59
C VAL A 95 -2.15 10.17 1.56
N VAL A 96 -0.88 10.13 1.11
CA VAL A 96 0.26 10.57 1.92
C VAL A 96 1.35 11.18 1.04
N ALA A 97 1.93 12.30 1.48
CA ALA A 97 3.11 12.84 0.81
C ALA A 97 4.35 11.98 1.12
N LEU A 98 5.17 11.66 0.11
CA LEU A 98 6.34 10.78 0.29
C LEU A 98 7.33 11.30 1.34
N LYS A 99 7.46 12.62 1.47
CA LYS A 99 8.32 13.28 2.47
C LYS A 99 7.90 13.05 3.91
N ASP A 100 6.62 12.70 4.14
CA ASP A 100 6.05 12.53 5.47
C ASP A 100 6.13 11.06 5.93
N ILE A 101 6.51 10.13 5.04
CA ILE A 101 6.77 8.72 5.35
C ILE A 101 8.14 8.62 6.02
N VAL A 102 8.19 8.01 7.19
CA VAL A 102 9.42 7.89 8.00
C VAL A 102 9.95 6.46 8.07
N ALA A 103 9.09 5.44 8.02
CA ALA A 103 9.51 4.05 8.04
C ALA A 103 8.57 3.14 7.26
N VAL A 104 9.08 1.96 6.91
CA VAL A 104 8.28 0.80 6.48
C VAL A 104 8.38 -0.27 7.54
N THR A 105 7.24 -0.77 8.00
CA THR A 105 7.12 -1.75 9.10
C THR A 105 6.18 -2.89 8.72
N LYS A 106 6.30 -4.02 9.41
CA LYS A 106 5.37 -5.13 9.29
C LYS A 106 5.01 -5.70 10.67
N ASP A 107 3.71 -5.80 10.89
CA ASP A 107 3.09 -6.55 11.98
C ASP A 107 2.07 -7.52 11.38
N ILE A 108 0.77 -7.32 11.54
CA ILE A 108 -0.28 -8.10 10.86
C ILE A 108 -0.22 -7.87 9.34
N GLY A 109 0.21 -6.69 8.90
CA GLY A 109 0.40 -6.30 7.52
C GLY A 109 1.56 -5.31 7.36
N ILE A 110 1.85 -4.93 6.12
CA ILE A 110 2.89 -3.95 5.82
C ILE A 110 2.28 -2.55 5.85
N PHE A 111 2.96 -1.64 6.55
CA PHE A 111 2.56 -0.26 6.73
C PHE A 111 3.71 0.70 6.39
N PHE A 112 3.34 1.91 5.97
CA PHE A 112 4.25 3.03 6.07
C PHE A 112 3.89 3.84 7.32
N GLU A 113 4.83 3.96 8.23
CA GLU A 113 4.74 4.91 9.34
C GLU A 113 5.01 6.31 8.83
N THR A 114 4.28 7.27 9.35
CA THR A 114 4.41 8.67 8.95
C THR A 114 4.67 9.56 10.16
N GLN A 115 4.98 10.82 9.90
CA GLN A 115 4.81 11.84 10.92
C GLN A 115 3.33 11.86 11.37
N PRO A 116 3.04 12.29 12.60
CA PRO A 116 1.67 12.29 13.12
C PRO A 116 0.68 12.99 12.19
N GLU A 117 -0.46 12.34 11.98
CA GLU A 117 -1.61 12.89 11.24
C GLU A 117 -1.28 13.26 9.76
N LYS A 118 -0.38 12.50 9.08
CA LYS A 118 0.01 12.78 7.70
C LYS A 118 -0.61 11.86 6.66
N VAL A 119 -1.36 10.85 7.06
CA VAL A 119 -2.16 10.03 6.14
C VAL A 119 -3.58 10.56 6.13
N PHE A 120 -3.97 11.22 5.05
CA PHE A 120 -5.35 11.64 4.85
C PHE A 120 -6.17 10.45 4.37
N VAL A 121 -7.31 10.22 5.00
CA VAL A 121 -8.24 9.16 4.63
C VAL A 121 -9.59 9.74 4.25
N THR A 122 -10.19 9.16 3.22
CA THR A 122 -11.57 9.44 2.82
C THR A 122 -12.31 8.11 2.73
N LYS A 123 -13.35 7.95 3.53
CA LYS A 123 -14.30 6.83 3.44
C LYS A 123 -15.57 7.33 2.78
N SER A 124 -15.88 6.79 1.60
CA SER A 124 -17.11 7.09 0.86
C SER A 124 -18.01 5.87 0.89
N GLU A 125 -19.10 5.93 1.62
CA GLU A 125 -20.07 4.86 1.84
C GLU A 125 -21.23 5.02 0.86
N TYR A 126 -21.61 3.94 0.19
CA TYR A 126 -22.69 3.87 -0.79
C TYR A 126 -23.67 2.79 -0.37
N PHE A 127 -24.95 3.18 -0.22
CA PHE A 127 -26.04 2.32 0.20
C PHE A 127 -26.97 2.02 -0.96
N ASP A 128 -27.64 0.85 -0.94
CA ASP A 128 -28.52 0.40 -2.01
C ASP A 128 -29.76 1.29 -2.19
N ASP A 129 -30.14 2.03 -1.17
CA ASP A 129 -31.23 3.02 -1.23
C ASP A 129 -30.88 4.32 -1.96
N GLY A 130 -29.64 4.41 -2.49
CA GLY A 130 -29.12 5.57 -3.18
C GLY A 130 -28.52 6.64 -2.27
N ASN A 131 -28.54 6.44 -0.97
CA ASN A 131 -27.87 7.32 -0.02
C ASN A 131 -26.35 7.13 -0.11
N TYR A 132 -25.60 8.20 0.18
CA TYR A 132 -24.14 8.14 0.33
C TYR A 132 -23.69 8.99 1.52
N LYS A 133 -22.55 8.63 2.09
CA LYS A 133 -21.91 9.38 3.17
C LYS A 133 -20.42 9.45 2.96
N ILE A 134 -19.82 10.62 3.19
CA ILE A 134 -18.38 10.81 3.12
C ILE A 134 -17.89 11.17 4.52
N THR A 135 -16.84 10.46 4.96
CA THR A 135 -16.12 10.74 6.21
C THR A 135 -14.66 10.89 5.89
N THR A 136 -14.01 11.90 6.44
CA THR A 136 -12.58 12.14 6.31
C THR A 136 -11.90 12.04 7.67
N GLY A 137 -10.60 11.75 7.67
CA GLY A 137 -9.80 11.67 8.87
C GLY A 137 -8.31 11.71 8.55
N GLU A 138 -7.50 11.72 9.59
CA GLU A 138 -6.06 11.70 9.53
C GLU A 138 -5.53 10.55 10.38
N LEU A 139 -4.48 9.87 9.92
CA LEU A 139 -3.84 8.72 10.58
C LEU A 139 -2.32 8.87 10.54
N ASP A 140 -1.65 8.07 11.37
CA ASP A 140 -0.20 7.98 11.44
C ASP A 140 0.36 6.83 10.58
N LEU A 141 -0.52 5.97 10.08
CA LEU A 141 -0.15 4.77 9.33
C LEU A 141 -0.86 4.69 7.99
N PHE A 142 -0.10 4.56 6.92
CA PHE A 142 -0.62 4.23 5.60
C PHE A 142 -0.63 2.71 5.42
N ARG A 143 -1.80 2.12 5.22
CA ARG A 143 -2.01 0.67 5.12
C ARG A 143 -1.89 0.20 3.69
N THR A 144 -1.00 -0.75 3.43
CA THR A 144 -0.83 -1.33 2.09
C THR A 144 -1.81 -2.47 1.79
N ASN A 145 -2.43 -3.04 2.82
CA ASN A 145 -3.24 -4.27 2.77
C ASN A 145 -2.43 -5.52 2.34
N PHE A 146 -1.11 -5.51 2.50
CA PHE A 146 -0.26 -6.69 2.29
C PHE A 146 -0.20 -7.48 3.60
N THR A 147 -1.05 -8.48 3.74
CA THR A 147 -1.25 -9.25 5.00
C THR A 147 -0.95 -10.73 4.86
N THR A 148 -0.92 -11.26 3.62
CA THR A 148 -0.79 -12.70 3.38
C THR A 148 0.65 -13.13 3.12
N LEU A 149 1.46 -12.26 2.53
CA LEU A 149 2.85 -12.57 2.16
C LEU A 149 3.73 -12.79 3.39
N ARG A 150 4.48 -13.91 3.39
CA ARG A 150 5.43 -14.30 4.43
C ARG A 150 6.87 -14.24 3.92
N GLN A 151 7.84 -14.24 4.84
CA GLN A 151 9.28 -14.23 4.53
C GLN A 151 9.67 -13.14 3.51
N ASN A 152 9.07 -11.97 3.68
CA ASN A 152 9.14 -10.87 2.71
C ASN A 152 9.91 -9.64 3.22
N GLU A 153 10.77 -9.81 4.22
CA GLU A 153 11.56 -8.72 4.82
C GLU A 153 12.44 -7.99 3.78
N TYR A 154 12.87 -8.70 2.72
CA TYR A 154 13.59 -8.11 1.59
C TYR A 154 12.83 -6.95 0.93
N LEU A 155 11.49 -6.93 1.05
CA LEU A 155 10.65 -5.87 0.51
C LEU A 155 10.89 -4.54 1.23
N ALA A 156 11.12 -4.57 2.56
CA ALA A 156 11.48 -3.37 3.31
C ALA A 156 12.78 -2.76 2.77
N ASP A 157 13.80 -3.59 2.55
CA ASP A 157 15.09 -3.13 2.04
C ASP A 157 14.97 -2.57 0.61
N GLN A 158 14.11 -3.17 -0.22
CA GLN A 158 13.84 -2.67 -1.58
C GLN A 158 13.13 -1.32 -1.54
N LEU A 159 12.11 -1.17 -0.68
CA LEU A 159 11.38 0.09 -0.52
C LEU A 159 12.28 1.19 0.04
N VAL A 160 13.03 0.93 1.11
CA VAL A 160 13.99 1.90 1.67
C VAL A 160 14.96 2.39 0.60
N LYS A 161 15.56 1.49 -0.18
CA LYS A 161 16.47 1.86 -1.27
C LYS A 161 15.78 2.67 -2.37
N ALA A 162 14.53 2.33 -2.70
CA ALA A 162 13.77 3.06 -3.73
C ALA A 162 13.41 4.47 -3.27
N PHE A 163 12.98 4.64 -2.01
CA PHE A 163 12.73 5.95 -1.42
C PHE A 163 14.01 6.80 -1.35
N GLN A 164 15.12 6.23 -0.90
CA GLN A 164 16.41 6.91 -0.85
C GLN A 164 16.86 7.39 -2.24
N LYS A 165 16.72 6.56 -3.28
CA LYS A 165 16.99 6.97 -4.65
C LYS A 165 16.08 8.09 -5.13
N ALA A 166 14.83 8.13 -4.67
CA ALA A 166 13.89 9.19 -4.96
C ALA A 166 14.11 10.47 -4.12
N GLY A 167 15.13 10.47 -3.24
CA GLY A 167 15.48 11.63 -2.41
C GLY A 167 14.74 11.72 -1.08
N TYR A 168 14.02 10.65 -0.69
CA TYR A 168 13.31 10.58 0.59
C TYR A 168 14.07 9.70 1.58
N LYS A 169 14.16 10.14 2.82
CA LYS A 169 14.82 9.39 3.90
C LYS A 169 13.74 8.63 4.68
N ILE A 170 13.69 7.31 4.49
CA ILE A 170 12.87 6.42 5.30
C ILE A 170 13.75 5.32 5.91
N GLU A 171 13.27 4.68 6.96
CA GLU A 171 13.96 3.61 7.67
C GLU A 171 13.15 2.31 7.58
N LYS A 172 13.85 1.20 7.75
CA LYS A 172 13.21 -0.10 8.01
C LYS A 172 12.94 -0.16 9.50
N GLY A 173 11.66 -0.23 9.88
CA GLY A 173 11.24 -0.44 11.25
C GLY A 173 11.21 -1.93 11.62
N TYR A 174 10.38 -2.29 12.61
CA TYR A 174 10.18 -3.68 13.00
C TYR A 174 9.55 -4.51 11.86
N TRP A 175 9.86 -5.82 11.87
CA TRP A 175 9.36 -6.73 10.87
C TRP A 175 9.08 -8.09 11.51
N TYR A 176 7.79 -8.42 11.64
CA TYR A 176 7.32 -9.70 12.16
C TYR A 176 6.70 -10.51 11.01
N ASP A 177 7.16 -11.77 10.85
CA ASP A 177 6.64 -12.71 9.82
C ASP A 177 5.82 -13.85 10.44
#